data_47a367b34d01896e561bfce8361d87d5
#
_entry.id   47a367b34d01896e561bfce8361d87d5
#
_cell.length_a   1.000
_cell.length_b   1.000
_cell.length_c   1.000
_cell.angle_alpha   90.00
_cell.angle_beta   90.00
_cell.angle_gamma   90.00
#
_symmetry.space_group_name_H-M   'P 1'
#
loop_
_entity.id
_entity.type
_entity.pdbx_description
1 polymer ?
#
loop_
_entity_poly.entity_id
_entity_poly.type
_entity_poly.pdbx_seq_one_letter_code
_entity_poly.pdbx_strand_id
1 'polypeptide(L)'
;VIFRMRFIIMLREILVAMDPMLEPGELEVAVPPDCIVPEYRNIKVVTLPQSSGILGWQRVYGRYLAQSGRCWLGMCNVIPMFHRGNEGIAVVHDVCYKARPDFYTDLRGRTSAVWHCMQYAAIAKKARKIVTVSEFSKSEIVKYYHVNPEKITVVYNAWQHMQRVRPDPMLFGEYSKWPQLKKGEYYFSMSNLLKNKNFPWVLRAAQSKPQVMFAIAGGGSLAKEAAALG
;
A
#
# COMPACT_ATOMS: atom_id res chain seq x y z
N VAL A 1 12.36 -3.63 2.20
CA VAL A 1 11.14 -3.24 1.50
C VAL A 1 11.55 -2.32 0.35
N ILE A 2 11.35 -2.75 -0.90
CA ILE A 2 11.39 -1.81 -2.03
C ILE A 2 10.13 -0.97 -1.88
N PHE A 3 10.24 0.17 -1.23
CA PHE A 3 9.16 1.13 -1.06
C PHE A 3 8.86 1.78 -2.41
N ARG A 4 7.87 1.29 -3.13
CA ARG A 4 7.24 2.08 -4.19
C ARG A 4 6.40 3.17 -3.51
N MET A 5 6.58 4.40 -3.93
CA MET A 5 6.11 5.66 -3.33
C MET A 5 4.70 5.69 -2.68
N ARG A 6 3.75 4.83 -3.08
CA ARG A 6 2.37 4.86 -2.58
C ARG A 6 2.19 4.29 -1.16
N PHE A 7 2.97 3.27 -0.78
CA PHE A 7 2.92 2.73 0.59
C PHE A 7 3.76 3.54 1.57
N ILE A 8 4.72 4.31 1.07
CA ILE A 8 5.56 5.17 1.91
C ILE A 8 4.72 6.21 2.64
N ILE A 9 3.76 6.87 1.98
CA ILE A 9 2.94 7.92 2.61
C ILE A 9 2.15 7.34 3.78
N MET A 10 1.40 6.27 3.59
CA MET A 10 0.61 5.65 4.65
C MET A 10 1.48 5.17 5.83
N LEU A 11 2.56 4.45 5.54
CA LEU A 11 3.49 3.98 6.57
C LEU A 11 4.10 5.15 7.34
N ARG A 12 4.57 6.19 6.62
CA ARG A 12 5.10 7.41 7.23
C ARG A 12 4.09 8.08 8.15
N GLU A 13 2.85 8.25 7.70
CA GLU A 13 1.80 8.89 8.48
C GLU A 13 1.47 8.11 9.76
N ILE A 14 1.41 6.79 9.66
CA ILE A 14 1.19 5.93 10.83
C ILE A 14 2.36 6.05 11.82
N LEU A 15 3.60 5.94 11.33
CA LEU A 15 4.77 6.03 12.21
C LEU A 15 4.90 7.41 12.86
N VAL A 16 4.65 8.49 12.13
CA VAL A 16 4.65 9.86 12.68
C VAL A 16 3.55 10.02 13.74
N ALA A 17 2.37 9.43 13.53
CA ALA A 17 1.29 9.47 14.52
C ALA A 17 1.57 8.60 15.75
N MET A 18 2.27 7.48 15.59
CA MET A 18 2.64 6.58 16.69
C MET A 18 3.79 7.12 17.53
N ASP A 19 4.74 7.83 16.93
CA ASP A 19 5.97 8.26 17.58
C ASP A 19 5.76 8.94 18.95
N PRO A 20 4.87 9.93 19.12
CA PRO A 20 4.63 10.57 20.41
C PRO A 20 3.90 9.67 21.44
N MET A 21 3.40 8.51 21.01
CA MET A 21 2.66 7.56 21.86
C MET A 21 3.52 6.42 22.39
N LEU A 22 4.77 6.34 21.93
CA LEU A 22 5.71 5.27 22.23
C LEU A 22 6.75 5.72 23.26
N GLU A 23 7.27 4.77 24.02
CA GLU A 23 8.47 4.98 24.82
C GLU A 23 9.73 4.99 23.94
N PRO A 24 10.81 5.70 24.34
CA PRO A 24 12.04 5.76 23.56
C PRO A 24 12.60 4.37 23.22
N GLY A 25 12.71 4.05 21.94
CA GLY A 25 13.23 2.78 21.44
C GLY A 25 12.28 1.59 21.53
N GLU A 26 11.03 1.78 21.94
CA GLU A 26 10.00 0.73 21.94
C GLU A 26 9.77 0.19 20.53
N LEU A 27 9.75 1.06 19.52
CA LEU A 27 9.67 0.69 18.11
C LEU A 27 10.98 1.03 17.40
N GLU A 28 11.43 0.10 16.54
CA GLU A 28 12.55 0.30 15.63
C GLU A 28 12.08 0.22 14.18
N VAL A 29 12.50 1.17 13.36
CA VAL A 29 12.26 1.18 11.90
C VAL A 29 13.56 0.78 11.21
N ALA A 30 13.57 -0.42 10.63
CA ALA A 30 14.71 -0.95 9.91
C ALA A 30 14.64 -0.55 8.43
N VAL A 31 15.66 0.16 7.96
CA VAL A 31 15.72 0.75 6.60
C VAL A 31 17.02 0.40 5.88
N PRO A 32 17.03 0.39 4.53
CA PRO A 32 18.29 0.35 3.77
C PRO A 32 19.07 1.67 3.89
N PRO A 33 20.38 1.70 3.54
CA PRO A 33 21.26 2.84 3.77
C PRO A 33 20.78 4.17 3.17
N ASP A 34 20.17 4.14 1.98
CA ASP A 34 19.80 5.34 1.23
C ASP A 34 18.32 5.74 1.45
N CYS A 35 17.70 5.26 2.53
CA CYS A 35 16.30 5.55 2.82
C CYS A 35 16.14 6.86 3.58
N ILE A 36 15.39 7.79 3.01
CA ILE A 36 15.02 9.04 3.70
C ILE A 36 13.81 8.74 4.58
N VAL A 37 13.97 8.92 5.87
CA VAL A 37 12.92 8.77 6.88
C VAL A 37 12.67 10.08 7.61
N PRO A 38 11.47 10.31 8.16
CA PRO A 38 11.23 11.44 9.07
C PRO A 38 12.15 11.38 10.28
N GLU A 39 12.36 12.52 10.92
CA GLU A 39 12.92 12.58 12.26
C GLU A 39 11.85 12.12 13.25
N TYR A 40 12.20 11.15 14.07
CA TYR A 40 11.36 10.61 15.13
C TYR A 40 11.94 10.98 16.50
N ARG A 41 11.07 11.18 17.48
CA ARG A 41 11.47 11.45 18.87
C ARG A 41 11.74 10.17 19.64
N ASN A 42 10.88 9.19 19.50
CA ASN A 42 10.87 7.94 20.29
C ASN A 42 11.18 6.70 19.45
N ILE A 43 10.84 6.72 18.16
CA ILE A 43 11.12 5.63 17.24
C ILE A 43 12.60 5.63 16.86
N LYS A 44 13.28 4.51 17.07
CA LYS A 44 14.67 4.33 16.69
C LYS A 44 14.79 3.90 15.23
N VAL A 45 15.56 4.62 14.44
CA VAL A 45 15.88 4.23 13.06
C VAL A 45 17.16 3.37 13.05
N VAL A 46 17.09 2.22 12.41
CA VAL A 46 18.20 1.27 12.28
C VAL A 46 18.51 1.05 10.80
N THR A 47 19.70 1.43 10.37
CA THR A 47 20.17 1.19 9.01
C THR A 47 20.69 -0.23 8.90
N LEU A 48 20.09 -1.03 8.03
CA LEU A 48 20.51 -2.40 7.73
C LEU A 48 21.45 -2.42 6.51
N PRO A 49 22.32 -3.44 6.40
CA PRO A 49 23.20 -3.58 5.24
C PRO A 49 22.43 -3.60 3.91
N GLN A 50 23.01 -3.02 2.88
CA GLN A 50 22.47 -3.05 1.53
C GLN A 50 22.20 -4.48 1.07
N SER A 51 21.08 -4.70 0.42
CA SER A 51 20.69 -6.01 -0.09
C SER A 51 20.00 -5.90 -1.45
N SER A 52 20.23 -6.90 -2.31
CA SER A 52 19.59 -6.96 -3.63
C SER A 52 18.34 -7.84 -3.60
N GLY A 53 17.26 -7.31 -4.17
CA GLY A 53 16.02 -8.02 -4.36
C GLY A 53 15.29 -8.42 -3.07
N ILE A 54 14.16 -9.11 -3.25
CA ILE A 54 13.26 -9.47 -2.15
C ILE A 54 13.90 -10.50 -1.20
N LEU A 55 14.59 -11.51 -1.74
CA LEU A 55 15.20 -12.56 -0.94
C LEU A 55 16.39 -12.03 -0.13
N GLY A 56 17.19 -11.11 -0.69
CA GLY A 56 18.27 -10.45 0.02
C GLY A 56 17.73 -9.67 1.23
N TRP A 57 16.69 -8.89 1.03
CA TRP A 57 15.99 -8.17 2.12
C TRP A 57 15.46 -9.12 3.20
N GLN A 58 14.78 -10.21 2.82
CA GLN A 58 14.28 -11.20 3.76
C GLN A 58 15.40 -11.79 4.63
N ARG A 59 16.56 -12.06 4.03
CA ARG A 59 17.74 -12.59 4.75
C ARG A 59 18.34 -11.57 5.73
N VAL A 60 18.54 -10.34 5.28
CA VAL A 60 19.13 -9.26 6.11
C VAL A 60 18.20 -8.94 7.28
N TYR A 61 16.93 -8.73 7.01
CA TYR A 61 15.94 -8.42 8.04
C TYR A 61 15.71 -9.59 9.00
N GLY A 62 15.66 -10.83 8.50
CA GLY A 62 15.55 -12.02 9.34
C GLY A 62 16.76 -12.22 10.26
N ARG A 63 17.97 -11.91 9.80
CA ARG A 63 19.19 -11.95 10.63
C ARG A 63 19.14 -10.89 11.73
N TYR A 64 18.76 -9.68 11.38
CA TYR A 64 18.58 -8.61 12.35
C TYR A 64 17.59 -8.99 13.48
N LEU A 65 16.43 -9.54 13.12
CA LEU A 65 15.44 -10.00 14.09
C LEU A 65 15.97 -11.12 14.99
N ALA A 66 16.73 -12.07 14.43
CA ALA A 66 17.34 -13.15 15.20
C ALA A 66 18.37 -12.63 16.22
N GLN A 67 19.11 -11.57 15.88
CA GLN A 67 20.10 -10.95 16.77
C GLN A 67 19.49 -10.02 17.82
N SER A 68 18.45 -9.26 17.43
CA SER A 68 17.81 -8.30 18.33
C SER A 68 16.79 -8.92 19.28
N GLY A 69 16.30 -10.11 19.02
CA GLY A 69 15.23 -10.77 19.78
C GLY A 69 13.88 -10.06 19.73
N ARG A 70 13.73 -9.03 18.88
CA ARG A 70 12.51 -8.22 18.77
C ARG A 70 11.41 -8.93 18.01
N CYS A 71 10.17 -8.57 18.31
CA CYS A 71 9.01 -8.92 17.47
C CYS A 71 9.01 -8.05 16.19
N TRP A 72 8.43 -8.55 15.11
CA TRP A 72 8.33 -7.81 13.86
C TRP A 72 6.95 -7.15 13.71
N LEU A 73 6.93 -5.99 13.04
CA LEU A 73 5.74 -5.30 12.56
C LEU A 73 5.78 -5.23 11.03
N GLY A 74 4.94 -6.00 10.36
CA GLY A 74 4.82 -6.03 8.89
C GLY A 74 3.71 -5.12 8.41
N MET A 75 4.03 -3.96 7.80
CA MET A 75 3.06 -2.92 7.48
C MET A 75 2.46 -3.00 6.06
N CYS A 76 3.02 -3.81 5.17
CA CYS A 76 2.68 -3.77 3.73
C CYS A 76 2.46 -5.16 3.15
N ASN A 77 1.63 -5.98 3.76
CA ASN A 77 1.35 -7.37 3.33
C ASN A 77 2.61 -8.27 3.27
N VAL A 78 3.71 -7.87 3.89
CA VAL A 78 4.99 -8.59 3.84
C VAL A 78 5.56 -8.71 5.24
N ILE A 79 6.03 -9.91 5.56
CA ILE A 79 6.70 -10.23 6.82
C ILE A 79 8.03 -10.95 6.55
N PRO A 80 8.91 -11.08 7.53
CA PRO A 80 10.14 -11.89 7.42
C PRO A 80 9.79 -13.38 7.46
N MET A 81 9.26 -13.90 6.35
CA MET A 81 8.63 -15.23 6.35
C MET A 81 9.60 -16.39 6.60
N PHE A 82 10.90 -16.21 6.40
CA PHE A 82 11.92 -17.21 6.68
C PHE A 82 12.50 -17.11 8.10
N HIS A 83 12.16 -16.06 8.83
CA HIS A 83 12.57 -15.93 10.25
C HIS A 83 11.81 -16.95 11.11
N ARG A 84 12.52 -17.64 12.00
CA ARG A 84 11.96 -18.67 12.91
C ARG A 84 11.84 -18.18 14.36
N GLY A 85 12.01 -16.90 14.59
CA GLY A 85 11.95 -16.31 15.92
C GLY A 85 10.55 -15.81 16.30
N ASN A 86 10.56 -14.77 17.12
CA ASN A 86 9.37 -14.20 17.73
C ASN A 86 8.25 -13.87 16.74
N GLU A 87 7.03 -14.13 17.17
CA GLU A 87 5.83 -13.72 16.47
C GLU A 87 5.69 -12.19 16.42
N GLY A 88 5.02 -11.69 15.41
CA GLY A 88 4.81 -10.25 15.25
C GLY A 88 3.38 -9.88 14.85
N ILE A 89 3.21 -8.63 14.50
CA ILE A 89 1.95 -8.08 14.01
C ILE A 89 2.08 -7.82 12.51
N ALA A 90 1.08 -8.24 11.74
CA ALA A 90 1.01 -7.97 10.31
C ALA A 90 -0.18 -7.07 9.96
N VAL A 91 0.06 -6.05 9.16
CA VAL A 91 -1.01 -5.28 8.50
C VAL A 91 -1.26 -5.87 7.12
N VAL A 92 -2.48 -6.35 6.89
CA VAL A 92 -2.94 -6.92 5.61
C VAL A 92 -4.07 -6.04 5.07
N HIS A 93 -3.79 -5.31 3.99
CA HIS A 93 -4.76 -4.39 3.41
C HIS A 93 -5.87 -5.11 2.65
N ASP A 94 -5.49 -6.11 1.87
CA ASP A 94 -6.39 -6.97 1.11
C ASP A 94 -5.70 -8.30 0.80
N VAL A 95 -6.48 -9.24 0.26
CA VAL A 95 -6.00 -10.50 -0.27
C VAL A 95 -6.34 -10.65 -1.77
N CYS A 96 -6.32 -9.54 -2.50
CA CYS A 96 -6.73 -9.45 -3.89
C CYS A 96 -5.98 -10.44 -4.80
N TYR A 97 -4.70 -10.67 -4.58
CA TYR A 97 -3.91 -11.66 -5.33
C TYR A 97 -4.46 -13.08 -5.23
N LYS A 98 -5.09 -13.41 -4.11
CA LYS A 98 -5.75 -14.72 -3.90
C LYS A 98 -7.20 -14.72 -4.35
N ALA A 99 -7.93 -13.64 -4.04
CA ALA A 99 -9.36 -13.53 -4.32
C ALA A 99 -9.67 -13.31 -5.82
N ARG A 100 -8.78 -12.62 -6.54
CA ARG A 100 -8.96 -12.24 -7.94
C ARG A 100 -7.69 -12.48 -8.77
N PRO A 101 -7.28 -13.75 -8.94
CA PRO A 101 -6.09 -14.10 -9.75
C PRO A 101 -6.25 -13.68 -11.23
N ASP A 102 -7.49 -13.53 -11.70
CA ASP A 102 -7.84 -13.05 -13.05
C ASP A 102 -7.38 -11.62 -13.35
N PHE A 103 -7.05 -10.83 -12.32
CA PHE A 103 -6.47 -9.49 -12.50
C PHE A 103 -4.98 -9.49 -12.84
N TYR A 104 -4.27 -10.60 -12.63
CA TYR A 104 -2.83 -10.74 -12.73
C TYR A 104 -2.45 -11.78 -13.80
N THR A 105 -2.66 -11.44 -15.08
CA THR A 105 -2.56 -12.40 -16.18
C THR A 105 -1.19 -12.42 -16.88
N ASP A 106 -0.46 -11.32 -16.83
CA ASP A 106 0.91 -11.22 -17.35
C ASP A 106 1.94 -11.92 -16.44
N LEU A 107 3.10 -12.27 -16.95
CA LEU A 107 4.13 -13.02 -16.22
C LEU A 107 4.54 -12.33 -14.91
N ARG A 108 4.70 -11.02 -14.94
CA ARG A 108 5.06 -10.22 -13.76
C ARG A 108 3.94 -10.22 -12.71
N GLY A 109 2.70 -10.09 -13.14
CA GLY A 109 1.53 -10.16 -12.25
C GLY A 109 1.40 -11.52 -11.60
N ARG A 110 1.58 -12.60 -12.36
CA ARG A 110 1.53 -13.98 -11.85
C ARG A 110 2.63 -14.26 -10.83
N THR A 111 3.87 -13.87 -11.10
CA THR A 111 4.98 -14.04 -10.14
C THR A 111 4.76 -13.22 -8.87
N SER A 112 4.25 -11.99 -9.00
CA SER A 112 3.85 -11.17 -7.87
C SER A 112 2.72 -11.81 -7.07
N ALA A 113 1.72 -12.37 -7.74
CA ALA A 113 0.60 -13.06 -7.08
C ALA A 113 1.07 -14.26 -6.26
N VAL A 114 1.94 -15.10 -6.82
CA VAL A 114 2.53 -16.25 -6.10
C VAL A 114 3.26 -15.77 -4.86
N TRP A 115 4.13 -14.75 -4.98
CA TRP A 115 4.86 -14.19 -3.85
C TRP A 115 3.93 -13.67 -2.75
N HIS A 116 2.90 -12.88 -3.11
CA HIS A 116 1.96 -12.35 -2.13
C HIS A 116 1.10 -13.43 -1.49
N CYS A 117 0.66 -14.44 -2.24
CA CYS A 117 -0.06 -15.57 -1.67
C CYS A 117 0.80 -16.35 -0.66
N MET A 118 2.10 -16.52 -0.92
CA MET A 118 3.03 -17.11 0.05
C MET A 118 3.17 -16.23 1.31
N GLN A 119 3.26 -14.91 1.14
CA GLN A 119 3.29 -13.96 2.27
C GLN A 119 2.01 -14.03 3.11
N TYR A 120 0.82 -14.05 2.49
CA TYR A 120 -0.45 -14.16 3.21
C TYR A 120 -0.55 -15.47 4.00
N ALA A 121 -0.14 -16.58 3.39
CA ALA A 121 -0.10 -17.89 4.09
C ALA A 121 0.88 -17.86 5.27
N ALA A 122 2.05 -17.23 5.11
CA ALA A 122 3.02 -17.06 6.18
C ALA A 122 2.48 -16.14 7.30
N ILE A 123 1.78 -15.06 6.96
CA ILE A 123 1.12 -14.15 7.91
C ILE A 123 0.06 -14.91 8.70
N ALA A 124 -0.83 -15.63 8.02
CA ALA A 124 -1.88 -16.41 8.66
C ALA A 124 -1.34 -17.37 9.73
N LYS A 125 -0.20 -18.01 9.43
CA LYS A 125 0.47 -18.95 10.32
C LYS A 125 1.27 -18.29 11.44
N LYS A 126 2.07 -17.27 11.12
CA LYS A 126 3.13 -16.73 12.00
C LYS A 126 2.76 -15.47 12.76
N ALA A 127 1.82 -14.67 12.25
CA ALA A 127 1.48 -13.42 12.95
C ALA A 127 0.75 -13.75 14.27
N ARG A 128 1.14 -13.07 15.33
CA ARG A 128 0.41 -13.08 16.62
C ARG A 128 -0.94 -12.38 16.49
N LYS A 129 -0.96 -11.24 15.80
CA LYS A 129 -2.16 -10.47 15.45
C LYS A 129 -2.07 -10.00 14.00
N ILE A 130 -3.21 -9.88 13.37
CA ILE A 130 -3.37 -9.32 12.04
C ILE A 130 -4.23 -8.06 12.17
N VAL A 131 -3.76 -6.98 11.58
CA VAL A 131 -4.53 -5.75 11.43
C VAL A 131 -4.96 -5.64 9.97
N THR A 132 -6.21 -5.30 9.74
CA THR A 132 -6.74 -5.05 8.39
C THR A 132 -7.57 -3.79 8.34
N VAL A 133 -7.90 -3.31 7.13
CA VAL A 133 -8.46 -1.98 6.91
C VAL A 133 -9.99 -1.93 6.78
N SER A 134 -10.65 -3.08 6.79
CA SER A 134 -12.11 -3.14 6.70
C SER A 134 -12.65 -4.50 7.15
N GLU A 135 -13.94 -4.57 7.51
CA GLU A 135 -14.62 -5.82 7.80
C GLU A 135 -14.69 -6.74 6.57
N PHE A 136 -14.79 -6.15 5.36
CA PHE A 136 -14.71 -6.91 4.13
C PHE A 136 -13.34 -7.60 3.98
N SER A 137 -12.23 -6.88 4.18
CA SER A 137 -10.90 -7.49 4.14
C SER A 137 -10.72 -8.56 5.22
N LYS A 138 -11.29 -8.35 6.42
CA LYS A 138 -11.30 -9.35 7.50
C LYS A 138 -12.01 -10.62 7.05
N SER A 139 -13.21 -10.51 6.48
CA SER A 139 -13.97 -11.67 5.99
C SER A 139 -13.24 -12.42 4.89
N GLU A 140 -12.57 -11.73 3.96
CA GLU A 140 -11.78 -12.35 2.91
C GLU A 140 -10.53 -13.04 3.44
N ILE A 141 -9.84 -12.48 4.46
CA ILE A 141 -8.70 -13.14 5.11
C ILE A 141 -9.17 -14.45 5.79
N VAL A 142 -10.28 -14.40 6.53
CA VAL A 142 -10.87 -15.61 7.16
C VAL A 142 -11.21 -16.66 6.10
N LYS A 143 -11.92 -16.26 5.05
CA LYS A 143 -12.37 -17.13 3.96
C LYS A 143 -11.22 -17.85 3.25
N TYR A 144 -10.18 -17.13 2.86
CA TYR A 144 -9.12 -17.68 2.02
C TYR A 144 -7.96 -18.30 2.78
N TYR A 145 -7.75 -17.93 4.04
CA TYR A 145 -6.61 -18.39 4.85
C TYR A 145 -7.02 -19.05 6.16
N HIS A 146 -8.31 -19.21 6.43
CA HIS A 146 -8.88 -19.89 7.59
C HIS A 146 -8.31 -19.39 8.93
N VAL A 147 -8.03 -18.06 8.99
CA VAL A 147 -7.52 -17.40 10.21
C VAL A 147 -8.66 -17.27 11.21
N ASN A 148 -8.39 -17.55 12.50
CA ASN A 148 -9.37 -17.27 13.56
C ASN A 148 -9.72 -15.77 13.54
N PRO A 149 -11.02 -15.39 13.42
CA PRO A 149 -11.46 -14.00 13.39
C PRO A 149 -11.00 -13.16 14.58
N GLU A 150 -10.80 -13.76 15.76
CA GLU A 150 -10.30 -13.07 16.97
C GLU A 150 -8.84 -12.65 16.87
N LYS A 151 -8.09 -13.26 15.94
CA LYS A 151 -6.72 -12.86 15.61
C LYS A 151 -6.66 -11.60 14.76
N ILE A 152 -7.80 -11.16 14.19
CA ILE A 152 -7.88 -10.06 13.22
C ILE A 152 -8.59 -8.86 13.82
N THR A 153 -7.89 -7.73 13.88
CA THR A 153 -8.43 -6.43 14.30
C THR A 153 -8.61 -5.53 13.08
N VAL A 154 -9.76 -4.88 12.97
CA VAL A 154 -10.01 -3.89 11.91
C VAL A 154 -9.62 -2.50 12.41
N VAL A 155 -8.76 -1.83 11.65
CA VAL A 155 -8.37 -0.44 11.84
C VAL A 155 -8.55 0.28 10.51
N TYR A 156 -9.55 1.14 10.40
CA TYR A 156 -9.88 1.84 9.16
C TYR A 156 -8.79 2.81 8.73
N ASN A 157 -8.67 3.02 7.42
CA ASN A 157 -7.77 4.01 6.88
C ASN A 157 -8.17 5.42 7.30
N ALA A 158 -7.19 6.20 7.74
CA ALA A 158 -7.37 7.59 8.13
C ALA A 158 -7.22 8.54 6.93
N TRP A 159 -7.84 9.71 7.00
CA TRP A 159 -7.86 10.74 5.97
C TRP A 159 -7.20 12.07 6.40
N GLN A 160 -6.87 12.22 7.66
CA GLN A 160 -6.40 13.48 8.25
C GLN A 160 -5.15 14.05 7.57
N HIS A 161 -4.31 13.19 6.98
CA HIS A 161 -3.15 13.63 6.19
C HIS A 161 -3.56 14.51 5.01
N MET A 162 -4.78 14.35 4.48
CA MET A 162 -5.30 15.17 3.38
C MET A 162 -5.54 16.62 3.79
N GLN A 163 -5.75 16.91 5.07
CA GLN A 163 -5.91 18.29 5.57
C GLN A 163 -4.65 19.14 5.40
N ARG A 164 -3.48 18.49 5.28
CA ARG A 164 -2.20 19.17 5.06
C ARG A 164 -1.88 19.43 3.58
N VAL A 165 -2.68 18.85 2.68
CA VAL A 165 -2.54 19.08 1.24
C VAL A 165 -3.04 20.49 0.93
N ARG A 166 -2.13 21.34 0.48
CA ARG A 166 -2.48 22.68 0.02
C ARG A 166 -2.91 22.61 -1.44
N PRO A 167 -4.06 23.21 -1.80
CA PRO A 167 -4.44 23.33 -3.20
C PRO A 167 -3.36 24.10 -3.98
N ASP A 168 -3.05 23.64 -5.18
CA ASP A 168 -2.23 24.36 -6.11
C ASP A 168 -3.08 25.49 -6.76
N PRO A 169 -2.81 26.78 -6.49
CA PRO A 169 -3.60 27.87 -7.05
C PRO A 169 -3.47 27.96 -8.58
N MET A 170 -2.40 27.39 -9.16
CA MET A 170 -2.16 27.37 -10.60
C MET A 170 -2.84 26.21 -11.32
N LEU A 171 -3.57 25.36 -10.60
CA LEU A 171 -4.28 24.23 -11.20
C LEU A 171 -5.40 24.68 -12.15
N PHE A 172 -6.03 25.81 -11.84
CA PHE A 172 -7.13 26.38 -12.60
C PHE A 172 -6.75 27.76 -13.15
N GLY A 173 -7.26 28.10 -14.33
CA GLY A 173 -7.06 29.42 -14.94
C GLY A 173 -6.24 29.37 -16.23
N GLU A 174 -6.00 30.52 -16.79
CA GLU A 174 -5.40 30.69 -18.13
C GLU A 174 -3.98 30.11 -18.25
N TYR A 175 -3.18 30.17 -17.17
CA TYR A 175 -1.81 29.66 -17.13
C TYR A 175 -1.72 28.19 -16.68
N SER A 176 -2.86 27.54 -16.48
CA SER A 176 -2.90 26.12 -16.12
C SER A 176 -2.43 25.26 -17.29
N LYS A 177 -1.81 24.11 -16.97
CA LYS A 177 -1.56 23.04 -17.97
C LYS A 177 -2.85 22.45 -18.53
N TRP A 178 -3.96 22.69 -17.86
CA TRP A 178 -5.30 22.20 -18.22
C TRP A 178 -6.31 23.34 -18.16
N PRO A 179 -6.21 24.36 -19.06
CA PRO A 179 -7.06 25.54 -19.03
C PRO A 179 -8.57 25.22 -19.18
N GLN A 180 -8.88 24.05 -19.75
CA GLN A 180 -10.25 23.54 -19.89
C GLN A 180 -10.87 23.08 -18.56
N LEU A 181 -10.06 22.85 -17.51
CA LEU A 181 -10.59 22.46 -16.20
C LEU A 181 -11.12 23.68 -15.45
N LYS A 182 -12.41 23.62 -15.09
CA LYS A 182 -13.03 24.64 -14.25
C LYS A 182 -13.37 24.06 -12.89
N LYS A 183 -13.10 24.79 -11.83
CA LYS A 183 -13.34 24.36 -10.46
C LYS A 183 -14.83 24.00 -10.26
N GLY A 184 -15.08 22.76 -9.82
CA GLY A 184 -16.44 22.28 -9.56
C GLY A 184 -17.20 21.77 -10.80
N GLU A 185 -16.62 21.85 -12.01
CA GLU A 185 -17.30 21.46 -13.25
C GLU A 185 -16.72 20.17 -13.88
N TYR A 186 -16.09 19.30 -13.09
CA TYR A 186 -15.53 18.04 -13.60
C TYR A 186 -15.67 16.92 -12.59
N TYR A 187 -15.70 15.68 -13.09
CA TYR A 187 -15.50 14.49 -12.26
C TYR A 187 -14.00 14.11 -12.23
N PHE A 188 -13.51 13.84 -11.04
CA PHE A 188 -12.10 13.48 -10.85
C PHE A 188 -11.97 11.99 -10.50
N SER A 189 -11.05 11.31 -11.15
CA SER A 189 -10.65 9.94 -10.83
C SER A 189 -9.13 9.81 -10.80
N MET A 190 -8.60 9.10 -9.81
CA MET A 190 -7.16 8.89 -9.68
C MET A 190 -6.85 7.42 -9.37
N SER A 191 -6.05 6.80 -10.23
CA SER A 191 -5.51 5.46 -9.96
C SER A 191 -4.42 5.06 -10.98
N ASN A 192 -4.04 3.77 -10.95
CA ASN A 192 -3.29 3.11 -12.03
C ASN A 192 -4.24 2.30 -12.93
N LEU A 193 -3.72 1.76 -14.05
CA LEU A 193 -4.51 1.03 -15.04
C LEU A 193 -4.73 -0.46 -14.72
N LEU A 194 -4.62 -0.85 -13.45
CA LEU A 194 -4.92 -2.24 -13.06
C LEU A 194 -6.41 -2.53 -13.24
N LYS A 195 -6.74 -3.75 -13.63
CA LYS A 195 -8.12 -4.20 -13.88
C LYS A 195 -9.10 -3.92 -12.74
N ASN A 196 -8.64 -4.01 -11.48
CA ASN A 196 -9.45 -3.73 -10.30
C ASN A 196 -9.87 -2.25 -10.15
N LYS A 197 -9.32 -1.34 -10.95
CA LYS A 197 -9.67 0.09 -10.94
C LYS A 197 -10.75 0.44 -11.95
N ASN A 198 -11.08 -0.49 -12.85
CA ASN A 198 -12.21 -0.44 -13.77
C ASN A 198 -12.32 0.88 -14.58
N PHE A 199 -11.20 1.41 -15.05
CA PHE A 199 -11.19 2.62 -15.89
C PHE A 199 -12.03 2.50 -17.17
N PRO A 200 -12.20 1.32 -17.81
CA PRO A 200 -13.14 1.18 -18.92
C PRO A 200 -14.57 1.61 -18.58
N TRP A 201 -14.99 1.45 -17.32
CA TRP A 201 -16.29 1.97 -16.88
C TRP A 201 -16.30 3.50 -16.83
N VAL A 202 -15.21 4.13 -16.34
CA VAL A 202 -15.08 5.60 -16.30
C VAL A 202 -15.12 6.18 -17.70
N LEU A 203 -14.43 5.54 -18.66
CA LEU A 203 -14.42 5.98 -20.05
C LEU A 203 -15.82 5.87 -20.68
N ARG A 204 -16.54 4.76 -20.48
CA ARG A 204 -17.93 4.63 -20.96
C ARG A 204 -18.87 5.67 -20.31
N ALA A 205 -18.67 6.00 -19.04
CA ALA A 205 -19.42 7.05 -18.37
C ALA A 205 -19.14 8.43 -19.00
N ALA A 206 -17.86 8.71 -19.34
CA ALA A 206 -17.48 9.93 -20.02
C ALA A 206 -18.11 10.01 -21.44
N GLN A 207 -18.06 8.93 -22.21
CA GLN A 207 -18.69 8.85 -23.52
C GLN A 207 -20.21 9.09 -23.46
N SER A 208 -20.88 8.55 -22.45
CA SER A 208 -22.34 8.73 -22.28
C SER A 208 -22.74 10.15 -21.84
N LYS A 209 -21.77 10.98 -21.44
CA LYS A 209 -21.98 12.36 -20.96
C LYS A 209 -20.97 13.32 -21.57
N PRO A 210 -20.98 13.55 -22.88
CA PRO A 210 -19.96 14.33 -23.59
C PRO A 210 -19.90 15.80 -23.14
N GLN A 211 -20.98 16.30 -22.52
CA GLN A 211 -21.04 17.67 -21.98
C GLN A 211 -20.33 17.83 -20.62
N VAL A 212 -19.85 16.73 -20.03
CA VAL A 212 -19.22 16.74 -18.71
C VAL A 212 -17.73 16.43 -18.82
N MET A 213 -16.90 17.22 -18.16
CA MET A 213 -15.46 17.01 -18.10
C MET A 213 -15.11 15.89 -17.13
N PHE A 214 -14.26 14.96 -17.56
CA PHE A 214 -13.65 13.94 -16.71
C PHE A 214 -12.14 14.15 -16.65
N ALA A 215 -11.60 14.36 -15.46
CA ALA A 215 -10.17 14.49 -15.20
C ALA A 215 -9.64 13.20 -14.59
N ILE A 216 -8.71 12.52 -15.28
CA ILE A 216 -8.13 11.26 -14.81
C ILE A 216 -6.65 11.46 -14.54
N ALA A 217 -6.24 11.27 -13.28
CA ALA A 217 -4.84 11.35 -12.86
C ALA A 217 -4.30 9.95 -12.49
N GLY A 218 -3.02 9.72 -12.74
CA GLY A 218 -2.34 8.48 -12.33
C GLY A 218 -1.27 8.04 -13.30
N GLY A 219 -0.73 6.83 -13.09
CA GLY A 219 0.28 6.26 -13.96
C GLY A 219 -0.32 5.48 -15.13
N GLY A 220 0.24 5.66 -16.32
CA GLY A 220 -0.18 5.04 -17.57
C GLY A 220 -0.95 6.00 -18.49
N SER A 221 -1.34 5.51 -19.67
CA SER A 221 -2.13 6.27 -20.64
C SER A 221 -3.38 5.48 -21.02
N LEU A 222 -4.52 6.14 -20.96
CA LEU A 222 -5.81 5.62 -21.45
C LEU A 222 -6.12 6.11 -22.87
N ALA A 223 -5.17 6.73 -23.55
CA ALA A 223 -5.40 7.33 -24.86
C ALA A 223 -5.87 6.30 -25.90
N LYS A 224 -5.33 5.09 -25.88
CA LYS A 224 -5.74 4.00 -26.79
C LYS A 224 -7.16 3.52 -26.50
N GLU A 225 -7.48 3.32 -25.24
CA GLU A 225 -8.80 2.88 -24.77
C GLU A 225 -9.85 3.97 -25.01
N ALA A 226 -9.49 5.23 -24.79
CA ALA A 226 -10.36 6.36 -25.08
C ALA A 226 -10.62 6.49 -26.59
N ALA A 227 -9.58 6.41 -27.41
CA ALA A 227 -9.72 6.46 -28.88
C ALA A 227 -10.56 5.31 -29.46
N ALA A 228 -10.56 4.14 -28.82
CA ALA A 228 -11.39 3.00 -29.23
C ALA A 228 -12.90 3.18 -28.91
N LEU A 229 -13.24 4.15 -28.09
CA LEU A 229 -14.63 4.44 -27.71
C LEU A 229 -15.23 5.63 -28.48
N GLY A 230 -14.43 6.34 -29.28
CA GLY A 230 -14.84 7.52 -30.08
C GLY A 230 -14.65 8.83 -29.33
#